data_d9cc502c890124305001f3c917f10ef1
#
_entry.id   d9cc502c890124305001f3c917f10ef1
#
_cell.length_a   1.000
_cell.length_b   1.000
_cell.length_c   1.000
_cell.angle_alpha   90.00
_cell.angle_beta   90.00
_cell.angle_gamma   90.00
#
_symmetry.space_group_name_H-M   'P 1'
#
loop_
_entity.id
_entity.type
_entity.pdbx_description
1 polymer ?
#
loop_
_entity_poly.entity_id
_entity_poly.type
_entity_poly.pdbx_seq_one_letter_code
_entity_poly.pdbx_strand_id
1 'polypeptide(L)'
;MNSTPVCKEEAQLSSERLRGGSPRTNLRSAIAALPALLLAVVLLLLPLAQAQTYSVLYNFTRGSDGAFPEAGLTADKGGNLYGTAYQGGSSGRGTVFKLAKKGRNWVFSPLYSFAGRAEDGGLPYGSVLIDANGNLYCTLQGGANGYGVVWEITP
;
A
#
# COMPACT_ATOMS: atom_id res chain seq x y z
N MET A 1 -51.03 74.58 -28.93
CA MET A 1 -52.05 73.57 -28.80
C MET A 1 -51.49 72.33 -29.45
N ASN A 2 -50.82 71.49 -28.71
CA ASN A 2 -50.09 70.35 -29.23
C ASN A 2 -50.71 69.08 -28.63
N SER A 3 -51.37 68.33 -29.53
CA SER A 3 -51.85 67.01 -29.23
C SER A 3 -50.72 66.01 -29.45
N THR A 4 -50.26 65.39 -28.37
CA THR A 4 -49.22 64.39 -28.30
C THR A 4 -49.67 63.06 -28.91
N PRO A 5 -48.77 62.32 -29.57
CA PRO A 5 -49.07 61.00 -30.13
C PRO A 5 -48.73 59.89 -29.13
N VAL A 6 -49.71 59.52 -28.32
CA VAL A 6 -49.55 58.36 -27.35
C VAL A 6 -49.77 56.97 -28.01
N CYS A 7 -50.11 56.96 -29.30
CA CYS A 7 -50.55 55.72 -29.96
C CYS A 7 -49.47 54.92 -30.72
N LYS A 8 -48.19 55.35 -30.69
CA LYS A 8 -47.11 54.60 -31.39
C LYS A 8 -46.29 53.72 -30.51
N GLU A 9 -46.31 53.95 -29.22
CA GLU A 9 -45.44 53.19 -28.28
C GLU A 9 -46.02 51.82 -27.86
N GLU A 10 -47.37 51.73 -27.81
CA GLU A 10 -48.02 50.45 -27.47
C GLU A 10 -47.98 49.41 -28.59
N ALA A 11 -47.86 49.85 -29.86
CA ALA A 11 -47.74 48.91 -30.98
C ALA A 11 -46.35 48.25 -31.11
N GLN A 12 -45.32 48.87 -30.57
CA GLN A 12 -43.95 48.28 -30.57
C GLN A 12 -43.73 47.26 -29.42
N LEU A 13 -44.34 47.49 -28.28
CA LEU A 13 -44.28 46.57 -27.16
C LEU A 13 -45.09 45.28 -27.39
N SER A 14 -46.09 45.29 -28.24
CA SER A 14 -46.84 44.05 -28.52
C SER A 14 -46.21 43.17 -29.61
N SER A 15 -45.28 43.70 -30.42
CA SER A 15 -44.60 42.94 -31.47
C SER A 15 -43.39 42.19 -30.96
N GLU A 16 -42.79 42.66 -29.86
CA GLU A 16 -41.63 41.95 -29.23
C GLU A 16 -42.03 40.74 -28.36
N ARG A 17 -43.28 40.70 -27.87
CA ARG A 17 -43.76 39.58 -27.05
C ARG A 17 -44.03 38.27 -27.81
N LEU A 18 -44.07 38.31 -29.12
CA LEU A 18 -44.37 37.13 -29.96
C LEU A 18 -43.12 36.48 -30.56
N ARG A 19 -41.88 36.97 -30.22
CA ARG A 19 -40.63 36.35 -30.57
C ARG A 19 -40.01 35.56 -29.40
N GLY A 20 -40.85 35.00 -28.54
CA GLY A 20 -40.46 33.95 -27.63
C GLY A 20 -40.08 32.70 -28.41
N GLY A 21 -38.92 32.71 -29.02
CA GLY A 21 -38.35 31.52 -29.64
C GLY A 21 -38.15 30.48 -28.54
N SER A 22 -39.04 29.52 -28.48
CA SER A 22 -38.85 28.28 -27.75
C SER A 22 -37.43 27.78 -28.08
N PRO A 23 -36.57 27.48 -27.10
CA PRO A 23 -35.30 26.83 -27.37
C PRO A 23 -35.64 25.47 -27.99
N ARG A 24 -35.61 25.40 -29.32
CA ARG A 24 -35.62 24.15 -30.04
C ARG A 24 -34.28 23.48 -29.65
N THR A 25 -34.27 22.80 -28.53
CA THR A 25 -33.17 21.87 -28.19
C THR A 25 -33.05 20.89 -29.34
N ASN A 26 -32.02 21.08 -30.17
CA ASN A 26 -31.78 20.21 -31.30
C ASN A 26 -31.53 18.81 -30.75
N LEU A 27 -32.54 17.97 -30.80
CA LEU A 27 -32.48 16.57 -30.36
C LEU A 27 -31.30 15.84 -30.99
N ARG A 28 -30.89 16.26 -32.20
CA ARG A 28 -29.69 15.74 -32.89
C ARG A 28 -28.39 16.08 -32.17
N SER A 29 -28.24 17.25 -31.57
CA SER A 29 -27.05 17.62 -30.81
C SER A 29 -26.99 16.92 -29.42
N ALA A 30 -28.15 16.68 -28.82
CA ALA A 30 -28.23 15.90 -27.58
C ALA A 30 -27.84 14.44 -27.79
N ILE A 31 -28.26 13.83 -28.90
CA ILE A 31 -27.90 12.44 -29.25
C ILE A 31 -26.41 12.32 -29.57
N ALA A 32 -25.78 13.34 -30.18
CA ALA A 32 -24.36 13.33 -30.46
C ALA A 32 -23.48 13.50 -29.21
N ALA A 33 -24.00 14.11 -28.13
CA ALA A 33 -23.26 14.31 -26.88
C ALA A 33 -23.27 13.05 -25.96
N LEU A 34 -24.28 12.18 -26.09
CA LEU A 34 -24.40 10.97 -25.28
C LEU A 34 -23.19 10.02 -25.35
N PRO A 35 -22.64 9.67 -26.53
CA PRO A 35 -21.49 8.78 -26.60
C PRO A 35 -20.23 9.42 -26.01
N ALA A 36 -20.04 10.73 -26.13
CA ALA A 36 -18.90 11.43 -25.52
C ALA A 36 -19.00 11.45 -23.99
N LEU A 37 -20.21 11.63 -23.45
CA LEU A 37 -20.45 11.57 -22.00
C LEU A 37 -20.24 10.15 -21.46
N LEU A 38 -20.72 9.13 -22.15
CA LEU A 38 -20.49 7.73 -21.79
C LEU A 38 -19.02 7.38 -21.83
N LEU A 39 -18.28 7.81 -22.83
CA LEU A 39 -16.83 7.60 -22.93
C LEU A 39 -16.09 8.29 -21.77
N ALA A 40 -16.48 9.51 -21.43
CA ALA A 40 -15.90 10.24 -20.28
C ALA A 40 -16.16 9.52 -18.95
N VAL A 41 -17.38 8.99 -18.75
CA VAL A 41 -17.72 8.21 -17.55
C VAL A 41 -16.95 6.89 -17.50
N VAL A 42 -16.80 6.20 -18.62
CA VAL A 42 -16.01 4.97 -18.70
C VAL A 42 -14.53 5.25 -18.39
N LEU A 43 -13.96 6.34 -18.90
CA LEU A 43 -12.59 6.75 -18.58
C LEU A 43 -12.39 7.12 -17.11
N LEU A 44 -13.41 7.70 -16.46
CA LEU A 44 -13.38 8.00 -15.02
C LEU A 44 -13.54 6.76 -14.14
N LEU A 45 -14.15 5.69 -14.65
CA LEU A 45 -14.33 4.42 -13.95
C LEU A 45 -13.19 3.44 -14.17
N LEU A 46 -12.24 3.73 -15.07
CA LEU A 46 -11.04 2.94 -15.22
C LEU A 46 -10.24 3.05 -13.91
N PRO A 47 -9.99 1.95 -13.19
CA PRO A 47 -9.11 2.00 -12.03
C PRO A 47 -7.76 2.51 -12.55
N LEU A 48 -7.27 3.60 -11.96
CA LEU A 48 -5.89 4.03 -12.16
C LEU A 48 -5.02 2.82 -11.79
N ALA A 49 -4.46 2.16 -12.79
CA ALA A 49 -3.52 1.06 -12.59
C ALA A 49 -2.38 1.63 -11.73
N GLN A 50 -2.43 1.36 -10.42
CA GLN A 50 -1.34 1.74 -9.53
C GLN A 50 -0.15 0.87 -9.91
N ALA A 51 0.85 1.48 -10.52
CA ALA A 51 2.10 0.80 -10.78
C ALA A 51 2.68 0.34 -9.43
N GLN A 52 2.79 -0.98 -9.25
CA GLN A 52 3.44 -1.53 -8.07
C GLN A 52 4.91 -1.11 -8.10
N THR A 53 5.35 -0.41 -7.06
CA THR A 53 6.75 -0.01 -6.92
C THR A 53 7.50 -1.10 -6.16
N TYR A 54 8.47 -1.73 -6.82
CA TYR A 54 9.41 -2.64 -6.19
C TYR A 54 10.52 -1.85 -5.50
N SER A 55 10.83 -2.18 -4.24
CA SER A 55 11.97 -1.61 -3.53
C SER A 55 12.64 -2.66 -2.65
N VAL A 56 13.97 -2.65 -2.64
CA VAL A 56 14.76 -3.48 -1.74
C VAL A 56 14.86 -2.76 -0.39
N LEU A 57 14.43 -3.41 0.69
CA LEU A 57 14.46 -2.85 2.03
C LEU A 57 15.82 -3.04 2.69
N TYR A 58 16.46 -4.21 2.49
CA TYR A 58 17.76 -4.55 3.03
C TYR A 58 18.46 -5.62 2.18
N ASN A 59 19.77 -5.51 2.03
CA ASN A 59 20.61 -6.51 1.38
C ASN A 59 21.51 -7.19 2.43
N PHE A 60 21.33 -8.49 2.62
CA PHE A 60 22.18 -9.28 3.53
C PHE A 60 23.59 -9.42 2.97
N THR A 61 24.58 -9.31 3.85
CA THR A 61 26.01 -9.38 3.47
C THR A 61 26.63 -10.74 3.66
N ARG A 62 25.88 -11.71 4.18
CA ARG A 62 26.36 -13.05 4.60
C ARG A 62 27.33 -12.99 5.78
N GLY A 63 27.40 -11.86 6.45
CA GLY A 63 28.20 -11.64 7.65
C GLY A 63 27.39 -11.86 8.93
N SER A 64 27.63 -10.98 9.91
CA SER A 64 26.92 -10.99 11.21
C SER A 64 25.43 -10.69 11.11
N ASP A 65 24.99 -10.12 9.99
CA ASP A 65 23.59 -9.80 9.70
C ASP A 65 22.75 -11.03 9.27
N GLY A 66 23.40 -12.09 8.84
CA GLY A 66 22.73 -13.30 8.37
C GLY A 66 22.85 -13.51 6.87
N ALA A 67 22.24 -14.59 6.39
CA ALA A 67 22.14 -14.96 4.99
C ALA A 67 20.93 -15.86 4.75
N PHE A 68 20.42 -15.84 3.51
CA PHE A 68 19.29 -16.68 3.09
C PHE A 68 18.05 -16.49 3.96
N PRO A 69 17.35 -15.33 3.86
CA PRO A 69 16.07 -15.11 4.54
C PRO A 69 14.95 -15.87 3.80
N GLU A 70 14.81 -17.17 4.08
CA GLU A 70 13.89 -18.06 3.38
C GLU A 70 12.47 -18.01 3.95
N ALA A 71 12.33 -17.58 5.21
CA ALA A 71 11.04 -17.48 5.88
C ALA A 71 10.32 -16.16 5.56
N GLY A 72 9.01 -16.16 5.78
CA GLY A 72 8.19 -14.94 5.66
C GLY A 72 8.52 -13.90 6.74
N LEU A 73 8.10 -12.66 6.49
CA LEU A 73 8.20 -11.56 7.45
C LEU A 73 6.90 -11.40 8.24
N THR A 74 7.04 -11.02 9.52
CA THR A 74 5.90 -10.65 10.39
C THR A 74 6.02 -9.18 10.76
N ALA A 75 4.91 -8.45 10.66
CA ALA A 75 4.85 -7.04 11.01
C ALA A 75 4.27 -6.84 12.42
N ASP A 76 4.85 -5.91 13.19
CA ASP A 76 4.24 -5.43 14.42
C ASP A 76 3.24 -4.29 14.15
N LYS A 77 2.53 -3.85 15.20
CA LYS A 77 1.58 -2.72 15.12
C LYS A 77 2.24 -1.39 14.77
N GLY A 78 3.55 -1.26 15.00
CA GLY A 78 4.35 -0.08 14.66
C GLY A 78 4.88 -0.09 13.22
N GLY A 79 4.59 -1.16 12.46
CA GLY A 79 5.03 -1.33 11.07
C GLY A 79 6.50 -1.76 10.95
N ASN A 80 7.14 -2.23 12.03
CA ASN A 80 8.43 -2.90 11.93
C ASN A 80 8.25 -4.33 11.43
N LEU A 81 9.24 -4.83 10.71
CA LEU A 81 9.25 -6.18 10.17
C LEU A 81 10.24 -7.05 10.92
N TYR A 82 9.87 -8.28 11.18
CA TYR A 82 10.69 -9.28 11.85
C TYR A 82 10.80 -10.51 10.96
N GLY A 83 11.98 -11.10 10.96
CA GLY A 83 12.26 -12.29 10.16
C GLY A 83 13.45 -13.07 10.67
N THR A 84 13.72 -14.16 10.00
CA THR A 84 14.89 -15.01 10.25
C THR A 84 15.76 -15.10 9.01
N ALA A 85 17.05 -15.23 9.20
CA ALA A 85 18.00 -15.61 8.17
C ALA A 85 18.56 -17.01 8.51
N TYR A 86 18.43 -17.94 7.55
CA TYR A 86 18.77 -19.36 7.75
C TYR A 86 20.22 -19.59 8.13
N GLN A 87 21.13 -18.82 7.55
CA GLN A 87 22.57 -18.92 7.77
C GLN A 87 23.17 -17.55 8.14
N GLY A 88 24.49 -17.50 8.29
CA GLY A 88 25.20 -16.31 8.70
C GLY A 88 25.04 -16.06 10.20
N GLY A 89 25.25 -14.82 10.63
CA GLY A 89 25.39 -14.51 12.05
C GLY A 89 26.79 -14.83 12.57
N SER A 90 27.05 -14.61 13.88
CA SER A 90 28.35 -14.76 14.49
C SER A 90 28.91 -16.18 14.41
N SER A 91 28.07 -17.19 14.32
CA SER A 91 28.44 -18.62 14.27
C SER A 91 28.00 -19.32 13.00
N GLY A 92 27.49 -18.59 12.00
CA GLY A 92 27.03 -19.19 10.75
C GLY A 92 25.73 -19.98 10.85
N ARG A 93 25.01 -19.91 11.98
CA ARG A 93 23.85 -20.73 12.31
C ARG A 93 22.53 -19.97 12.21
N GLY A 94 22.55 -18.79 11.61
CA GLY A 94 21.37 -17.98 11.36
C GLY A 94 21.13 -16.90 12.40
N THR A 95 20.21 -16.02 12.09
CA THR A 95 19.85 -14.86 12.91
C THR A 95 18.34 -14.66 12.98
N VAL A 96 17.89 -13.97 14.02
CA VAL A 96 16.60 -13.29 14.06
C VAL A 96 16.86 -11.81 13.93
N PHE A 97 16.12 -11.12 13.10
CA PHE A 97 16.33 -9.70 12.82
C PHE A 97 15.04 -8.88 12.84
N LYS A 98 15.23 -7.58 13.04
CA LYS A 98 14.20 -6.54 12.90
C LYS A 98 14.60 -5.55 11.82
N LEU A 99 13.66 -5.17 10.98
CA LEU A 99 13.73 -4.00 10.12
C LEU A 99 12.78 -2.94 10.69
N ALA A 100 13.34 -1.86 11.24
CA ALA A 100 12.56 -0.75 11.77
C ALA A 100 12.40 0.34 10.71
N LYS A 101 11.17 0.79 10.49
CA LYS A 101 10.88 1.88 9.55
C LYS A 101 11.23 3.22 10.18
N LYS A 102 12.17 3.97 9.58
CA LYS A 102 12.52 5.35 9.99
C LYS A 102 12.29 6.31 8.81
N GLY A 103 11.12 6.92 8.77
CA GLY A 103 10.72 7.76 7.65
C GLY A 103 10.63 6.96 6.35
N ARG A 104 11.49 7.26 5.37
CA ARG A 104 11.58 6.53 4.09
C ARG A 104 12.59 5.39 4.11
N ASN A 105 13.41 5.28 5.15
CA ASN A 105 14.48 4.31 5.25
C ASN A 105 14.11 3.16 6.19
N TRP A 106 14.78 2.03 6.00
CA TRP A 106 14.71 0.88 6.89
C TRP A 106 16.04 0.71 7.61
N VAL A 107 15.97 0.44 8.91
CA VAL A 107 17.14 0.18 9.76
C VAL A 107 17.11 -1.25 10.18
N PHE A 108 18.14 -1.99 9.77
CA PHE A 108 18.35 -3.38 10.17
C PHE A 108 18.92 -3.44 11.59
N SER A 109 18.44 -4.38 12.40
CA SER A 109 18.95 -4.69 13.72
C SER A 109 18.91 -6.20 13.91
N PRO A 110 20.06 -6.87 14.09
CA PRO A 110 20.06 -8.26 14.52
C PRO A 110 19.58 -8.31 15.96
N LEU A 111 18.61 -9.18 16.24
CA LEU A 111 18.08 -9.39 17.58
C LEU A 111 18.78 -10.54 18.27
N TYR A 112 19.06 -11.60 17.52
CA TYR A 112 19.77 -12.77 18.03
C TYR A 112 20.57 -13.46 16.92
N SER A 113 21.71 -14.06 17.29
CA SER A 113 22.54 -14.87 16.42
C SER A 113 22.73 -16.25 17.04
N PHE A 114 22.19 -17.27 16.37
CA PHE A 114 22.23 -18.65 16.86
C PHE A 114 23.64 -19.19 16.83
N ALA A 115 24.04 -19.90 17.92
CA ALA A 115 25.35 -20.53 18.03
C ALA A 115 25.35 -21.99 17.56
N GLY A 116 24.17 -22.60 17.38
CA GLY A 116 24.03 -23.99 17.00
C GLY A 116 24.35 -24.96 18.14
N ARG A 117 24.28 -24.47 19.38
CA ARG A 117 24.51 -25.28 20.58
C ARG A 117 23.25 -26.05 20.97
N ALA A 118 23.40 -26.96 21.93
CA ALA A 118 22.26 -27.72 22.44
C ALA A 118 21.14 -26.84 23.00
N GLU A 119 21.51 -25.70 23.61
CA GLU A 119 20.57 -24.82 24.28
C GLU A 119 19.78 -23.93 23.30
N ASP A 120 20.39 -23.50 22.19
CA ASP A 120 19.81 -22.52 21.30
C ASP A 120 19.42 -23.02 19.90
N GLY A 121 19.95 -24.20 19.51
CA GLY A 121 19.73 -24.70 18.16
C GLY A 121 20.32 -23.78 17.08
N GLY A 122 19.69 -23.75 15.90
CA GLY A 122 20.10 -22.90 14.79
C GLY A 122 19.33 -23.20 13.52
N LEU A 123 19.74 -22.56 12.43
CA LEU A 123 19.14 -22.76 11.10
C LEU A 123 17.62 -22.55 11.12
N PRO A 124 17.13 -21.33 11.39
CA PRO A 124 15.70 -21.02 11.45
C PRO A 124 15.05 -21.13 10.07
N TYR A 125 14.05 -21.99 9.96
CA TYR A 125 13.22 -22.12 8.76
C TYR A 125 11.86 -21.44 8.88
N GLY A 126 11.39 -21.26 10.12
CA GLY A 126 10.07 -20.72 10.40
C GLY A 126 10.03 -19.20 10.38
N SER A 127 8.89 -18.64 10.01
CA SER A 127 8.61 -17.23 10.21
C SER A 127 8.51 -16.91 11.70
N VAL A 128 8.85 -15.68 12.08
CA VAL A 128 8.67 -15.18 13.44
C VAL A 128 7.20 -14.94 13.71
N LEU A 129 6.69 -15.40 14.84
CA LEU A 129 5.39 -15.05 15.38
C LEU A 129 5.58 -14.00 16.46
N ILE A 130 4.70 -13.01 16.54
CA ILE A 130 4.72 -11.95 17.56
C ILE A 130 3.43 -12.04 18.36
N ASP A 131 3.54 -12.13 19.70
CA ASP A 131 2.39 -12.08 20.59
C ASP A 131 1.95 -10.63 20.92
N ALA A 132 0.89 -10.50 21.74
CA ALA A 132 0.35 -9.19 22.15
C ALA A 132 1.32 -8.37 23.03
N ASN A 133 2.28 -9.01 23.68
CA ASN A 133 3.28 -8.41 24.57
C ASN A 133 4.55 -8.02 23.80
N GLY A 134 4.70 -8.46 22.54
CA GLY A 134 5.86 -8.24 21.71
C GLY A 134 6.90 -9.35 21.80
N ASN A 135 6.59 -10.48 22.46
CA ASN A 135 7.47 -11.64 22.46
C ASN A 135 7.51 -12.27 21.07
N LEU A 136 8.67 -12.70 20.66
CA LEU A 136 8.94 -13.30 19.36
C LEU A 136 9.17 -14.81 19.53
N TYR A 137 8.51 -15.60 18.70
CA TYR A 137 8.63 -17.06 18.68
C TYR A 137 9.03 -17.54 17.30
N CYS A 138 9.92 -18.50 17.21
CA CYS A 138 10.22 -19.20 15.96
C CYS A 138 10.65 -20.64 16.20
N THR A 139 10.71 -21.43 15.12
CA THR A 139 11.15 -22.82 15.12
C THR A 139 12.49 -22.96 14.43
N LEU A 140 13.34 -23.81 14.97
CA LEU A 140 14.72 -24.00 14.56
C LEU A 140 15.04 -25.49 14.40
N GLN A 141 16.11 -25.78 13.69
CA GLN A 141 16.72 -27.11 13.69
C GLN A 141 17.68 -27.27 14.87
N GLY A 142 18.02 -28.50 15.21
CA GLY A 142 18.99 -28.84 16.25
C GLY A 142 18.40 -28.88 17.65
N GLY A 143 19.00 -28.16 18.60
CA GLY A 143 18.66 -28.25 20.03
C GLY A 143 19.26 -29.45 20.71
N ALA A 144 18.98 -29.65 22.01
CA ALA A 144 19.61 -30.66 22.87
C ALA A 144 19.50 -32.10 22.34
N ASN A 145 18.37 -32.43 21.73
CA ASN A 145 18.09 -33.77 21.19
C ASN A 145 18.25 -33.86 19.68
N GLY A 146 18.59 -32.76 18.98
CA GLY A 146 18.81 -32.71 17.54
C GLY A 146 17.53 -32.69 16.67
N TYR A 147 16.33 -32.69 17.26
CA TYR A 147 15.05 -32.81 16.55
C TYR A 147 14.30 -31.49 16.33
N GLY A 148 14.84 -30.38 16.81
CA GLY A 148 14.28 -29.05 16.69
C GLY A 148 13.96 -28.40 18.02
N VAL A 149 13.78 -27.09 17.98
CA VAL A 149 13.49 -26.23 19.14
C VAL A 149 12.40 -25.23 18.77
N VAL A 150 11.50 -24.95 19.69
CA VAL A 150 10.69 -23.74 19.71
C VAL A 150 11.40 -22.73 20.60
N TRP A 151 11.58 -21.54 20.10
CA TRP A 151 12.42 -20.53 20.72
C TRP A 151 11.64 -19.22 20.94
N GLU A 152 11.96 -18.50 22.03
CA GLU A 152 11.34 -17.24 22.42
C GLU A 152 12.40 -16.15 22.64
N ILE A 153 12.14 -14.95 22.12
CA ILE A 153 12.78 -13.70 22.54
C ILE A 153 11.76 -12.82 23.23
N THR A 154 12.06 -12.38 24.43
CA THR A 154 11.33 -11.30 25.12
C THR A 154 11.99 -9.96 24.86
N PRO A 155 11.21 -8.84 24.72
CA PRO A 155 11.75 -7.48 24.55
C PRO A 155 12.61 -7.04 25.72
#